data_127567e576bfd2ee1dac20c7fe99d4e4
#
_entry.id   127567e576bfd2ee1dac20c7fe99d4e4
#
_cell.length_a   1.000
_cell.length_b   1.000
_cell.length_c   1.000
_cell.angle_alpha   90.00
_cell.angle_beta   90.00
_cell.angle_gamma   90.00
#
_symmetry.space_group_name_H-M   'P 1'
#
loop_
_entity.id
_entity.type
_entity.pdbx_description
1 polymer ?
#
loop_
_entity_poly.entity_id
_entity_poly.type
_entity_poly.pdbx_seq_one_letter_code
_entity_poly.pdbx_strand_id
1 'polypeptide(L)'
;MADRKPFVLLDDARAEGAADAHLYENPVEVFVARRADEVEAVLAAADAARVERGGWLAGFIAYEAGLALEPKLRALAEARTGAAGPLVWLGRFEEETVIPAGEVGGWLAAREQGHASLGPLEPQVSPGAYVAAFERLQEAIRAGDIYQANLTFPLAGSYRGDPLALYAALRPAAQAGYGGGVFDGQHWLLSLSPELFVSLKGREAKAKPMKGTRPRADDPAEDRALAEELAGSDKDRAENLMIVDLMRNDLSRVAEAGSVRVEAPFAVESYPTVHQMVTTVRARLAEGRSACDLVRAIFPCGSITGAPKIRAMELIAEVVRDARGAYCGALGRIGPDGDAAFNVAIRTLRLTPIENAQGSAVLGVGSAIVADSEPMNEWREAVLKGGFARRSSPDHLAPGFDLIETMRFDPEEGIALIEGHLERMKASAAALGFAFDRHAARNRIHALCFELERESRVRLLSSRSGAIALEANDMPAPLGEPVPCIALPLPVDPGDWRLRHKTTDRAFYEEALAVAREAGAGEALLVRDDGLVTEGSFTNLYVERDGTLLTPPARIGLLPGVARAALIDDGRAREAELTLADLEGGFFIGNALRGLMRAELK
;
A
#
# COMPACT_ATOMS: atom_id res chain seq x y z
N MET A 1 6.90 3.37 -23.10
CA MET A 1 7.38 2.61 -21.91
C MET A 1 7.68 1.13 -22.18
N ALA A 2 7.43 0.62 -23.37
CA ALA A 2 7.45 -0.83 -23.66
C ALA A 2 8.82 -1.54 -23.68
N ASP A 3 9.94 -0.89 -23.34
CA ASP A 3 11.28 -1.48 -23.51
C ASP A 3 12.23 -1.31 -22.29
N ARG A 4 11.70 -0.85 -21.14
CA ARG A 4 12.54 -0.68 -19.94
C ARG A 4 12.64 -2.02 -19.21
N LYS A 5 13.86 -2.51 -19.04
CA LYS A 5 14.14 -3.74 -18.28
C LYS A 5 14.11 -3.46 -16.76
N PRO A 6 13.86 -4.47 -15.93
CA PRO A 6 13.94 -4.33 -14.49
C PRO A 6 15.29 -3.80 -14.01
N PHE A 7 15.27 -2.95 -12.99
CA PHE A 7 16.49 -2.40 -12.37
C PHE A 7 16.23 -1.98 -10.92
N VAL A 8 17.31 -1.78 -10.17
CA VAL A 8 17.31 -1.24 -8.81
C VAL A 8 18.34 -0.12 -8.71
N LEU A 9 17.91 1.05 -8.27
CA LEU A 9 18.76 2.18 -7.89
C LEU A 9 18.67 2.35 -6.38
N LEU A 10 19.80 2.37 -5.69
CA LEU A 10 19.90 2.76 -4.28
C LEU A 10 20.63 4.09 -4.22
N ASP A 11 20.03 5.10 -3.59
CA ASP A 11 20.43 6.50 -3.72
C ASP A 11 20.44 7.21 -2.37
N ASP A 12 21.42 8.07 -2.19
CA ASP A 12 21.51 9.02 -1.09
C ASP A 12 21.28 10.43 -1.64
N ALA A 13 20.12 10.99 -1.34
CA ALA A 13 19.68 12.29 -1.88
C ALA A 13 20.03 13.48 -0.98
N ARG A 14 20.88 13.30 0.04
CA ARG A 14 21.28 14.41 0.92
C ARG A 14 22.10 15.44 0.13
N ALA A 15 21.95 16.70 0.49
CA ALA A 15 22.69 17.78 -0.15
C ALA A 15 24.18 17.77 0.22
N GLU A 16 24.49 17.35 1.47
CA GLU A 16 25.86 17.28 1.97
C GLU A 16 26.13 15.88 2.54
N GLY A 17 27.33 15.38 2.30
CA GLY A 17 27.78 14.08 2.78
C GLY A 17 27.01 12.89 2.22
N ALA A 18 26.39 13.04 1.06
CA ALA A 18 25.73 11.95 0.37
C ALA A 18 26.74 10.88 -0.05
N ALA A 19 26.36 9.62 0.13
CA ALA A 19 27.09 8.49 -0.42
C ALA A 19 26.82 8.32 -1.91
N ASP A 20 27.72 7.67 -2.63
CA ASP A 20 27.52 7.33 -4.03
C ASP A 20 26.32 6.38 -4.18
N ALA A 21 25.61 6.52 -5.30
CA ALA A 21 24.49 5.66 -5.60
C ALA A 21 24.94 4.33 -6.24
N HIS A 22 24.15 3.30 -6.01
CA HIS A 22 24.39 1.95 -6.51
C HIS A 22 23.27 1.55 -7.46
N LEU A 23 23.64 1.25 -8.70
CA LEU A 23 22.72 0.88 -9.77
C LEU A 23 22.93 -0.58 -10.18
N TYR A 24 21.85 -1.32 -10.27
CA TYR A 24 21.77 -2.71 -10.72
C TYR A 24 20.78 -2.80 -11.87
N GLU A 25 21.27 -3.14 -13.08
CA GLU A 25 20.47 -3.21 -14.30
C GLU A 25 20.52 -4.61 -14.91
N ASN A 26 19.47 -4.99 -15.61
CA ASN A 26 19.38 -6.23 -16.37
C ASN A 26 19.62 -7.49 -15.50
N PRO A 27 18.73 -7.81 -14.56
CA PRO A 27 18.89 -9.01 -13.75
C PRO A 27 18.98 -10.25 -14.62
N VAL A 28 19.98 -11.09 -14.35
CA VAL A 28 20.15 -12.38 -15.05
C VAL A 28 19.19 -13.45 -14.52
N GLU A 29 18.64 -13.21 -13.34
CA GLU A 29 17.65 -14.06 -12.68
C GLU A 29 16.79 -13.21 -11.74
N VAL A 30 15.53 -13.57 -11.61
CA VAL A 30 14.58 -12.85 -10.73
C VAL A 30 13.90 -13.87 -9.82
N PHE A 31 13.89 -13.58 -8.52
CA PHE A 31 13.26 -14.38 -7.47
C PHE A 31 12.03 -13.64 -6.94
N VAL A 32 10.86 -14.23 -7.14
CA VAL A 32 9.59 -13.59 -6.79
C VAL A 32 8.77 -14.51 -5.89
N ALA A 33 8.36 -14.01 -4.73
CA ALA A 33 7.33 -14.63 -3.91
C ALA A 33 6.06 -13.78 -3.97
N ARG A 34 4.96 -14.37 -4.37
CA ARG A 34 3.64 -13.71 -4.38
C ARG A 34 2.75 -14.19 -3.25
N ARG A 35 3.02 -15.35 -2.71
CA ARG A 35 2.27 -15.99 -1.64
C ARG A 35 3.14 -16.25 -0.43
N ALA A 36 2.49 -16.34 0.73
CA ALA A 36 3.16 -16.51 2.02
C ALA A 36 4.03 -17.78 2.08
N ASP A 37 3.55 -18.88 1.50
CA ASP A 37 4.24 -20.18 1.49
C ASP A 37 5.50 -20.18 0.59
N GLU A 38 5.65 -19.23 -0.30
CA GLU A 38 6.79 -19.10 -1.21
C GLU A 38 7.97 -18.31 -0.59
N VAL A 39 7.69 -17.46 0.41
CA VAL A 39 8.66 -16.46 0.91
C VAL A 39 9.97 -17.09 1.39
N GLU A 40 9.93 -18.12 2.23
CA GLU A 40 11.14 -18.77 2.74
C GLU A 40 11.95 -19.45 1.63
N ALA A 41 11.26 -20.16 0.74
CA ALA A 41 11.89 -20.86 -0.38
C ALA A 41 12.55 -19.88 -1.37
N VAL A 42 11.89 -18.78 -1.68
CA VAL A 42 12.39 -17.74 -2.58
C VAL A 42 13.62 -17.04 -1.99
N LEU A 43 13.60 -16.66 -0.71
CA LEU A 43 14.76 -16.06 -0.05
C LEU A 43 15.95 -17.04 0.03
N ALA A 44 15.68 -18.32 0.29
CA ALA A 44 16.71 -19.35 0.31
C ALA A 44 17.31 -19.59 -1.10
N ALA A 45 16.48 -19.65 -2.14
CA ALA A 45 16.91 -19.82 -3.52
C ALA A 45 17.76 -18.62 -4.01
N ALA A 46 17.35 -17.40 -3.65
CA ALA A 46 18.10 -16.18 -3.99
C ALA A 46 19.50 -16.19 -3.35
N ASP A 47 19.59 -16.51 -2.04
CA ASP A 47 20.89 -16.56 -1.35
C ASP A 47 21.79 -17.69 -1.86
N ALA A 48 21.22 -18.87 -2.13
CA ALA A 48 21.95 -19.98 -2.74
C ALA A 48 22.51 -19.59 -4.13
N ALA A 49 21.69 -18.96 -4.97
CA ALA A 49 22.11 -18.49 -6.28
C ALA A 49 23.26 -17.47 -6.20
N ARG A 50 23.19 -16.54 -5.25
CA ARG A 50 24.26 -15.57 -4.98
C ARG A 50 25.56 -16.27 -4.52
N VAL A 51 25.48 -17.23 -3.61
CA VAL A 51 26.63 -17.96 -3.09
C VAL A 51 27.28 -18.83 -4.17
N GLU A 52 26.47 -19.53 -4.97
CA GLU A 52 26.95 -20.48 -5.97
C GLU A 52 27.47 -19.79 -7.25
N ARG A 53 26.80 -18.72 -7.69
CA ARG A 53 27.05 -18.08 -8.99
C ARG A 53 27.62 -16.67 -8.87
N GLY A 54 27.75 -16.15 -7.64
CA GLY A 54 28.19 -14.79 -7.40
C GLY A 54 27.17 -13.74 -7.81
N GLY A 55 27.62 -12.49 -7.88
CA GLY A 55 26.80 -11.35 -8.24
C GLY A 55 26.06 -10.74 -7.03
N TRP A 56 25.24 -9.76 -7.33
CA TRP A 56 24.50 -8.96 -6.38
C TRP A 56 23.04 -9.40 -6.34
N LEU A 57 22.45 -9.46 -5.15
CA LEU A 57 21.00 -9.47 -4.99
C LEU A 57 20.56 -8.05 -4.67
N ALA A 58 19.59 -7.50 -5.41
CA ALA A 58 19.01 -6.20 -5.11
C ALA A 58 17.49 -6.23 -5.39
N GLY A 59 16.72 -5.48 -4.59
CA GLY A 59 15.27 -5.44 -4.70
C GLY A 59 14.58 -5.07 -3.41
N PHE A 60 13.41 -5.67 -3.16
CA PHE A 60 12.61 -5.35 -1.98
C PHE A 60 11.95 -6.58 -1.36
N ILE A 61 11.59 -6.41 -0.08
CA ILE A 61 10.83 -7.36 0.72
C ILE A 61 9.64 -6.57 1.30
N ALA A 62 8.42 -6.99 0.98
CA ALA A 62 7.19 -6.36 1.47
C ALA A 62 6.93 -6.69 2.94
N TYR A 63 6.20 -5.81 3.64
CA TYR A 63 5.87 -5.96 5.05
C TYR A 63 5.23 -7.33 5.38
N GLU A 64 4.31 -7.78 4.54
CA GLU A 64 3.58 -9.04 4.75
C GLU A 64 4.48 -10.28 4.66
N ALA A 65 5.65 -10.19 4.02
CA ALA A 65 6.65 -11.25 4.07
C ALA A 65 7.09 -11.52 5.53
N GLY A 66 7.10 -10.50 6.38
CA GLY A 66 7.40 -10.66 7.81
C GLY A 66 6.36 -11.48 8.57
N LEU A 67 5.09 -11.44 8.15
CA LEU A 67 4.05 -12.33 8.69
C LEU A 67 4.32 -13.79 8.29
N ALA A 68 4.77 -14.01 7.05
CA ALA A 68 5.09 -15.34 6.54
C ALA A 68 6.33 -15.94 7.21
N LEU A 69 7.33 -15.12 7.55
CA LEU A 69 8.58 -15.53 8.19
C LEU A 69 8.42 -15.86 9.68
N GLU A 70 7.38 -15.37 10.35
CA GLU A 70 7.12 -15.67 11.77
C GLU A 70 6.06 -16.77 11.88
N PRO A 71 6.39 -17.97 12.38
CA PRO A 71 5.46 -19.11 12.42
C PRO A 71 4.12 -18.81 13.09
N LYS A 72 4.10 -17.96 14.12
CA LYS A 72 2.88 -17.57 14.85
C LYS A 72 1.95 -16.67 14.02
N LEU A 73 2.47 -15.96 13.02
CA LEU A 73 1.74 -15.00 12.21
C LEU A 73 1.39 -15.53 10.83
N ARG A 74 1.81 -16.74 10.47
CA ARG A 74 1.68 -17.29 9.11
C ARG A 74 0.23 -17.33 8.62
N ALA A 75 -0.72 -17.68 9.48
CA ALA A 75 -2.14 -17.65 9.14
C ALA A 75 -2.66 -16.24 8.78
N LEU A 76 -2.07 -15.19 9.36
CA LEU A 76 -2.41 -13.80 9.02
C LEU A 76 -1.79 -13.37 7.67
N ALA A 77 -0.65 -13.96 7.30
CA ALA A 77 -0.01 -13.69 6.01
C ALA A 77 -0.87 -14.22 4.85
N GLU A 78 -1.46 -15.40 4.97
CA GLU A 78 -2.30 -16.01 3.94
C GLU A 78 -3.48 -15.12 3.54
N ALA A 79 -4.09 -14.44 4.50
CA ALA A 79 -5.22 -13.54 4.26
C ALA A 79 -4.85 -12.21 3.54
N ARG A 80 -3.56 -11.90 3.39
CA ARG A 80 -3.07 -10.60 2.85
C ARG A 80 -2.15 -10.73 1.66
N THR A 81 -1.89 -11.94 1.22
CA THR A 81 -0.99 -12.23 0.11
C THR A 81 -1.47 -11.58 -1.19
N GLY A 82 -0.55 -11.02 -1.98
CA GLY A 82 -0.79 -10.48 -3.30
C GLY A 82 -1.61 -9.18 -3.37
N ALA A 83 -2.06 -8.64 -2.22
CA ALA A 83 -2.94 -7.46 -2.20
C ALA A 83 -2.26 -6.15 -2.61
N ALA A 84 -0.91 -6.09 -2.59
CA ALA A 84 -0.15 -4.88 -2.91
C ALA A 84 1.16 -5.20 -3.68
N GLY A 85 1.14 -6.18 -4.55
CA GLY A 85 2.29 -6.65 -5.32
C GLY A 85 3.01 -7.83 -4.66
N PRO A 86 4.18 -8.24 -5.18
CA PRO A 86 4.91 -9.38 -4.66
C PRO A 86 5.39 -9.15 -3.22
N LEU A 87 5.44 -10.23 -2.44
CA LEU A 87 5.98 -10.23 -1.07
C LEU A 87 7.51 -10.13 -1.06
N VAL A 88 8.15 -10.71 -2.06
CA VAL A 88 9.59 -10.61 -2.30
C VAL A 88 9.80 -10.43 -3.79
N TRP A 89 10.62 -9.48 -4.16
CA TRP A 89 11.18 -9.33 -5.48
C TRP A 89 12.67 -9.03 -5.36
N LEU A 90 13.52 -9.95 -5.78
CA LEU A 90 14.97 -9.82 -5.77
C LEU A 90 15.54 -10.20 -7.13
N GLY A 91 16.21 -9.26 -7.79
CA GLY A 91 17.00 -9.54 -8.97
C GLY A 91 18.41 -10.00 -8.59
N ARG A 92 18.96 -10.98 -9.31
CA ARG A 92 20.40 -11.29 -9.30
C ARG A 92 21.06 -10.58 -10.47
N PHE A 93 22.05 -9.75 -10.17
CA PHE A 93 22.79 -8.92 -11.11
C PHE A 93 24.25 -9.33 -11.12
N GLU A 94 24.87 -9.35 -12.30
CA GLU A 94 26.31 -9.70 -12.41
C GLU A 94 27.19 -8.53 -12.04
N GLU A 95 26.74 -7.31 -12.29
CA GLU A 95 27.50 -6.08 -12.13
C GLU A 95 26.77 -5.05 -11.28
N GLU A 96 27.54 -4.22 -10.60
CA GLU A 96 27.13 -3.01 -9.92
C GLU A 96 27.73 -1.81 -10.64
N THR A 97 26.92 -0.80 -10.91
CA THR A 97 27.42 0.50 -11.36
C THR A 97 27.33 1.48 -10.19
N VAL A 98 28.47 2.03 -9.80
CA VAL A 98 28.52 3.10 -8.80
C VAL A 98 28.42 4.44 -9.50
N ILE A 99 27.45 5.25 -9.10
CA ILE A 99 27.23 6.60 -9.63
C ILE A 99 27.63 7.60 -8.55
N PRO A 100 28.63 8.46 -8.80
CA PRO A 100 29.03 9.49 -7.85
C PRO A 100 27.81 10.33 -7.40
N ALA A 101 27.72 10.65 -6.12
CA ALA A 101 26.56 11.35 -5.53
C ALA A 101 26.17 12.63 -6.30
N GLY A 102 27.16 13.40 -6.75
CA GLY A 102 26.93 14.62 -7.55
C GLY A 102 26.42 14.38 -8.98
N GLU A 103 26.53 13.16 -9.49
CA GLU A 103 26.16 12.80 -10.87
C GLU A 103 24.77 12.15 -10.96
N VAL A 104 24.15 11.77 -9.84
CA VAL A 104 22.84 11.09 -9.83
C VAL A 104 21.77 11.94 -10.49
N GLY A 105 21.73 13.25 -10.26
CA GLY A 105 20.79 14.17 -10.93
C GLY A 105 20.95 14.15 -12.46
N GLY A 106 22.19 14.16 -12.97
CA GLY A 106 22.49 14.06 -14.39
C GLY A 106 22.12 12.69 -14.97
N TRP A 107 22.34 11.62 -14.21
CA TRP A 107 21.95 10.25 -14.60
C TRP A 107 20.42 10.12 -14.75
N LEU A 108 19.65 10.69 -13.80
CA LEU A 108 18.18 10.72 -13.86
C LEU A 108 17.72 11.51 -15.09
N ALA A 109 18.23 12.74 -15.28
CA ALA A 109 17.89 13.61 -16.41
C ALA A 109 18.19 12.99 -17.78
N ALA A 110 19.24 12.17 -17.88
CA ALA A 110 19.57 11.47 -19.12
C ALA A 110 18.64 10.29 -19.44
N ARG A 111 17.91 9.78 -18.46
CA ARG A 111 17.05 8.58 -18.57
C ARG A 111 15.55 8.85 -18.45
N GLU A 112 15.15 10.00 -17.94
CA GLU A 112 13.75 10.40 -17.88
C GLU A 112 13.16 10.62 -19.27
N GLN A 113 11.90 10.24 -19.44
CA GLN A 113 11.16 10.38 -20.69
C GLN A 113 10.07 11.46 -20.53
N GLY A 114 10.49 12.72 -20.47
CA GLY A 114 9.59 13.84 -20.34
C GLY A 114 9.19 14.15 -18.89
N HIS A 115 8.16 14.98 -18.74
CA HIS A 115 7.70 15.44 -17.43
C HIS A 115 6.79 14.42 -16.76
N ALA A 116 6.77 14.46 -15.42
CA ALA A 116 5.81 13.71 -14.62
C ALA A 116 5.01 14.63 -13.70
N SER A 117 3.81 14.23 -13.38
CA SER A 117 2.96 14.90 -12.40
C SER A 117 2.30 13.88 -11.47
N LEU A 118 2.20 14.25 -10.20
CA LEU A 118 1.50 13.48 -9.18
C LEU A 118 0.26 14.25 -8.75
N GLY A 119 -0.90 13.64 -8.91
CA GLY A 119 -2.17 14.20 -8.44
C GLY A 119 -2.28 14.20 -6.92
N PRO A 120 -3.35 14.78 -6.37
CA PRO A 120 -3.60 14.73 -4.93
C PRO A 120 -3.63 13.28 -4.43
N LEU A 121 -2.89 13.01 -3.36
CA LEU A 121 -2.93 11.72 -2.66
C LEU A 121 -3.90 11.83 -1.49
N GLU A 122 -5.01 11.10 -1.56
CA GLU A 122 -6.09 11.16 -0.58
C GLU A 122 -6.15 9.90 0.29
N PRO A 123 -6.48 10.04 1.61
CA PRO A 123 -6.63 8.90 2.50
C PRO A 123 -7.67 7.90 1.99
N GLN A 124 -7.33 6.62 2.00
CA GLN A 124 -8.24 5.53 1.60
C GLN A 124 -9.00 4.92 2.79
N VAL A 125 -8.87 5.54 3.95
CA VAL A 125 -9.58 5.22 5.20
C VAL A 125 -10.32 6.47 5.64
N SER A 126 -11.57 6.33 6.09
CA SER A 126 -12.30 7.45 6.67
C SER A 126 -11.76 7.81 8.06
N PRO A 127 -11.89 9.07 8.51
CA PRO A 127 -11.51 9.44 9.87
C PRO A 127 -12.21 8.57 10.94
N GLY A 128 -13.48 8.22 10.75
CA GLY A 128 -14.21 7.36 11.69
C GLY A 128 -13.65 5.93 11.76
N ALA A 129 -13.30 5.32 10.62
CA ALA A 129 -12.66 4.01 10.59
C ALA A 129 -11.26 4.04 11.21
N TYR A 130 -10.51 5.13 11.01
CA TYR A 130 -9.22 5.34 11.68
C TYR A 130 -9.37 5.43 13.19
N VAL A 131 -10.34 6.21 13.68
CA VAL A 131 -10.62 6.35 15.13
C VAL A 131 -10.97 5.00 15.73
N ALA A 132 -11.83 4.20 15.10
CA ALA A 132 -12.17 2.86 15.59
C ALA A 132 -10.94 1.93 15.68
N ALA A 133 -10.07 1.95 14.67
CA ALA A 133 -8.81 1.22 14.68
C ALA A 133 -7.86 1.70 15.78
N PHE A 134 -7.78 3.02 15.97
CA PHE A 134 -6.99 3.65 17.03
C PHE A 134 -7.48 3.23 18.42
N GLU A 135 -8.80 3.31 18.68
CA GLU A 135 -9.40 2.93 19.96
C GLU A 135 -9.11 1.46 20.30
N ARG A 136 -9.19 0.57 19.33
CA ARG A 136 -8.85 -0.85 19.51
C ARG A 136 -7.39 -1.06 19.93
N LEU A 137 -6.45 -0.28 19.36
CA LEU A 137 -5.03 -0.31 19.79
C LEU A 137 -4.85 0.28 21.18
N GLN A 138 -5.54 1.37 21.50
CA GLN A 138 -5.52 1.99 22.83
C GLN A 138 -6.06 1.06 23.91
N GLU A 139 -7.08 0.27 23.63
CA GLU A 139 -7.56 -0.79 24.53
C GLU A 139 -6.48 -1.81 24.82
N ALA A 140 -5.77 -2.30 23.81
CA ALA A 140 -4.67 -3.25 23.98
C ALA A 140 -3.48 -2.65 24.76
N ILE A 141 -3.18 -1.36 24.58
CA ILE A 141 -2.16 -0.65 25.35
C ILE A 141 -2.59 -0.54 26.83
N ARG A 142 -3.84 -0.15 27.10
CA ARG A 142 -4.37 -0.06 28.47
C ARG A 142 -4.44 -1.42 29.18
N ALA A 143 -4.69 -2.49 28.42
CA ALA A 143 -4.66 -3.86 28.93
C ALA A 143 -3.24 -4.37 29.20
N GLY A 144 -2.21 -3.66 28.73
CA GLY A 144 -0.81 -4.08 28.87
C GLY A 144 -0.36 -5.14 27.86
N ASP A 145 -1.15 -5.38 26.81
CA ASP A 145 -0.81 -6.32 25.74
C ASP A 145 0.38 -5.82 24.90
N ILE A 146 0.42 -4.53 24.64
CA ILE A 146 1.47 -3.85 23.88
C ILE A 146 1.80 -2.49 24.52
N TYR A 147 2.98 -1.96 24.22
CA TYR A 147 3.39 -0.59 24.58
C TYR A 147 3.14 0.38 23.44
N GLN A 148 3.26 -0.11 22.20
CA GLN A 148 3.15 0.68 20.97
C GLN A 148 2.70 -0.20 19.82
N ALA A 149 1.92 0.39 18.90
CA ALA A 149 1.69 -0.16 17.56
C ALA A 149 1.68 0.93 16.50
N ASN A 150 2.23 0.65 15.31
CA ASN A 150 2.24 1.58 14.19
C ASN A 150 0.95 1.45 13.38
N LEU A 151 0.01 2.40 13.54
CA LEU A 151 -1.23 2.45 12.80
C LEU A 151 -1.01 3.14 11.46
N THR A 152 -1.37 2.44 10.37
CA THR A 152 -1.07 2.88 9.02
C THR A 152 -2.29 2.85 8.11
N PHE A 153 -2.26 3.70 7.06
CA PHE A 153 -3.26 3.68 5.99
C PHE A 153 -2.64 4.20 4.69
N PRO A 154 -3.17 3.79 3.52
CA PRO A 154 -2.70 4.30 2.25
C PRO A 154 -3.32 5.66 1.92
N LEU A 155 -2.50 6.52 1.34
CA LEU A 155 -2.93 7.65 0.51
C LEU A 155 -2.85 7.19 -0.95
N ALA A 156 -3.88 7.46 -1.76
CA ALA A 156 -3.87 7.09 -3.16
C ALA A 156 -4.32 8.25 -4.05
N GLY A 157 -3.84 8.23 -5.28
CA GLY A 157 -4.15 9.21 -6.31
C GLY A 157 -3.62 8.78 -7.67
N SER A 158 -3.70 9.63 -8.64
CA SER A 158 -3.20 9.37 -9.98
C SER A 158 -1.84 10.01 -10.22
N TYR A 159 -1.06 9.44 -11.14
CA TYR A 159 0.14 10.07 -11.67
C TYR A 159 0.16 9.97 -13.20
N ARG A 160 0.95 10.83 -13.85
CA ARG A 160 1.19 10.86 -15.29
C ARG A 160 2.67 11.05 -15.58
N GLY A 161 3.10 10.61 -16.75
CA GLY A 161 4.48 10.77 -17.20
C GLY A 161 5.44 9.71 -16.68
N ASP A 162 6.74 9.97 -16.77
CA ASP A 162 7.78 8.99 -16.45
C ASP A 162 8.04 8.90 -14.94
N PRO A 163 7.97 7.70 -14.32
CA PRO A 163 8.34 7.51 -12.91
C PRO A 163 9.73 8.00 -12.52
N LEU A 164 10.73 7.94 -13.41
CA LEU A 164 12.06 8.51 -13.12
C LEU A 164 12.03 10.04 -13.01
N ALA A 165 11.27 10.71 -13.87
CA ALA A 165 11.07 12.15 -13.77
C ALA A 165 10.34 12.53 -12.47
N LEU A 166 9.38 11.70 -12.03
CA LEU A 166 8.73 11.89 -10.74
C LEU A 166 9.72 11.72 -9.58
N TYR A 167 10.57 10.69 -9.62
CA TYR A 167 11.61 10.49 -8.60
C TYR A 167 12.57 11.67 -8.57
N ALA A 168 13.06 12.14 -9.73
CA ALA A 168 13.95 13.28 -9.85
C ALA A 168 13.35 14.56 -9.25
N ALA A 169 12.04 14.78 -9.45
CA ALA A 169 11.32 15.93 -8.90
C ALA A 169 11.13 15.87 -7.38
N LEU A 170 10.90 14.66 -6.82
CA LEU A 170 10.69 14.47 -5.38
C LEU A 170 12.00 14.44 -4.57
N ARG A 171 13.07 13.95 -5.18
CA ARG A 171 14.38 13.69 -4.56
C ARG A 171 14.97 14.90 -3.81
N PRO A 172 15.04 16.12 -4.39
CA PRO A 172 15.65 17.27 -3.73
C PRO A 172 14.89 17.74 -2.48
N ALA A 173 13.56 17.63 -2.47
CA ALA A 173 12.73 18.04 -1.33
C ALA A 173 12.76 17.01 -0.19
N ALA A 174 12.95 15.74 -0.51
CA ALA A 174 12.98 14.66 0.49
C ALA A 174 14.32 14.54 1.21
N GLN A 175 15.44 14.82 0.53
CA GLN A 175 16.83 14.71 1.03
C GLN A 175 17.08 13.40 1.82
N ALA A 176 16.58 12.29 1.28
CA ALA A 176 16.57 11.01 1.96
C ALA A 176 17.94 10.32 1.86
N GLY A 177 18.47 9.85 2.99
CA GLY A 177 19.80 9.21 3.03
C GLY A 177 19.79 7.73 2.60
N TYR A 178 18.62 7.11 2.47
CA TYR A 178 18.47 5.69 2.11
C TYR A 178 17.34 5.50 1.10
N GLY A 179 17.35 6.32 0.06
CA GLY A 179 16.37 6.30 -1.01
C GLY A 179 16.68 5.30 -2.11
N GLY A 180 15.87 5.36 -3.17
CA GLY A 180 16.10 4.57 -4.38
C GLY A 180 14.84 4.36 -5.21
N GLY A 181 15.02 3.70 -6.34
CA GLY A 181 13.96 3.32 -7.25
C GLY A 181 14.08 1.85 -7.64
N VAL A 182 12.95 1.14 -7.68
CA VAL A 182 12.88 -0.21 -8.25
C VAL A 182 11.84 -0.21 -9.35
N PHE A 183 12.22 -0.76 -10.49
CA PHE A 183 11.29 -1.19 -11.52
C PHE A 183 11.36 -2.72 -11.63
N ASP A 184 10.27 -3.40 -11.30
CA ASP A 184 10.21 -4.86 -11.26
C ASP A 184 9.86 -5.49 -12.63
N GLY A 185 9.67 -4.66 -13.66
CA GLY A 185 9.19 -5.03 -14.98
C GLY A 185 7.73 -4.64 -15.22
N GLN A 186 6.98 -4.32 -14.18
CA GLN A 186 5.59 -3.93 -14.22
C GLN A 186 5.30 -2.70 -13.34
N HIS A 187 5.73 -2.71 -12.10
CA HIS A 187 5.46 -1.66 -11.11
C HIS A 187 6.74 -0.91 -10.73
N TRP A 188 6.54 0.28 -10.20
CA TRP A 188 7.61 1.09 -9.67
C TRP A 188 7.48 1.30 -8.17
N LEU A 189 8.62 1.25 -7.49
CA LEU A 189 8.78 1.74 -6.14
C LEU A 189 9.74 2.93 -6.16
N LEU A 190 9.27 4.09 -5.69
CA LEU A 190 10.08 5.29 -5.52
C LEU A 190 10.23 5.54 -4.02
N SER A 191 11.35 5.14 -3.47
CA SER A 191 11.64 5.22 -2.03
C SER A 191 12.44 6.47 -1.71
N LEU A 192 11.93 7.27 -0.79
CA LEU A 192 12.59 8.46 -0.25
C LEU A 192 12.81 8.27 1.26
N SER A 193 13.30 7.09 1.63
CA SER A 193 13.46 6.68 3.02
C SER A 193 14.61 7.41 3.73
N PRO A 194 14.36 7.98 4.92
CA PRO A 194 15.41 8.55 5.76
C PRO A 194 16.09 7.51 6.67
N GLU A 195 15.57 6.26 6.73
CA GLU A 195 15.93 5.33 7.81
C GLU A 195 16.65 4.09 7.30
N LEU A 196 17.81 3.81 7.90
CA LEU A 196 18.52 2.54 7.72
C LEU A 196 17.84 1.46 8.57
N PHE A 197 17.36 0.40 7.94
CA PHE A 197 16.90 -0.79 8.64
C PHE A 197 18.08 -1.56 9.21
N VAL A 198 18.97 -2.03 8.36
CA VAL A 198 20.16 -2.77 8.76
C VAL A 198 21.23 -2.71 7.67
N SER A 199 22.48 -2.64 8.09
CA SER A 199 23.65 -2.92 7.24
C SER A 199 24.49 -4.03 7.86
N LEU A 200 25.12 -4.82 7.00
CA LEU A 200 26.06 -5.86 7.35
C LEU A 200 27.36 -5.61 6.59
N LYS A 201 28.47 -5.60 7.30
CA LYS A 201 29.83 -5.56 6.71
C LYS A 201 30.68 -6.66 7.32
N GLY A 202 31.05 -7.63 6.51
CA GLY A 202 31.62 -8.88 7.00
C GLY A 202 30.61 -9.57 7.95
N ARG A 203 30.93 -9.62 9.23
CA ARG A 203 30.01 -10.15 10.27
C ARG A 203 29.42 -9.06 11.19
N GLU A 204 29.78 -7.79 10.99
CA GLU A 204 29.30 -6.68 11.81
C GLU A 204 27.99 -6.11 11.27
N ALA A 205 26.90 -6.40 11.96
CA ALA A 205 25.58 -5.84 11.70
C ALA A 205 25.42 -4.50 12.44
N LYS A 206 24.76 -3.53 11.78
CA LYS A 206 24.42 -2.22 12.34
C LYS A 206 22.98 -1.88 12.01
N ALA A 207 22.20 -1.53 13.03
CA ALA A 207 20.88 -0.93 12.89
C ALA A 207 20.90 0.47 13.53
N LYS A 208 20.08 1.38 12.98
CA LYS A 208 20.05 2.78 13.44
C LYS A 208 18.61 3.30 13.55
N PRO A 209 17.86 2.83 14.56
CA PRO A 209 16.50 3.30 14.78
C PRO A 209 16.46 4.79 15.11
N MET A 210 15.42 5.45 14.64
CA MET A 210 15.17 6.87 14.82
C MET A 210 13.85 7.08 15.54
N LYS A 211 13.85 7.93 16.60
CA LYS A 211 12.65 8.39 17.30
C LYS A 211 12.90 9.82 17.81
N GLY A 212 11.84 10.62 17.86
CA GLY A 212 11.93 12.02 18.24
C GLY A 212 12.44 12.91 17.10
N THR A 213 11.68 13.94 16.78
CA THR A 213 11.99 14.86 15.68
C THR A 213 11.67 16.29 16.09
N ARG A 214 12.56 17.24 15.75
CA ARG A 214 12.29 18.68 15.83
C ARG A 214 12.60 19.34 14.50
N PRO A 215 11.86 20.37 14.09
CA PRO A 215 12.20 21.14 12.89
C PRO A 215 13.55 21.85 13.06
N ARG A 216 14.16 22.21 11.95
CA ARG A 216 15.28 23.15 11.91
C ARG A 216 14.76 24.58 12.03
N ALA A 217 15.55 25.47 12.59
CA ALA A 217 15.29 26.90 12.62
C ALA A 217 16.36 27.68 11.85
N ASP A 218 15.96 28.82 11.27
CA ASP A 218 16.90 29.70 10.52
C ASP A 218 17.87 30.42 11.47
N ASP A 219 17.43 30.73 12.68
CA ASP A 219 18.30 31.30 13.73
C ASP A 219 19.16 30.20 14.36
N PRO A 220 20.51 30.31 14.30
CA PRO A 220 21.40 29.31 14.88
C PRO A 220 21.27 29.08 16.39
N ALA A 221 20.75 30.06 17.16
CA ALA A 221 20.53 29.90 18.58
C ALA A 221 19.25 29.12 18.87
N GLU A 222 18.18 29.41 18.14
CA GLU A 222 16.92 28.68 18.18
C GLU A 222 17.11 27.23 17.69
N ASP A 223 17.87 27.03 16.61
CA ASP A 223 18.16 25.72 16.03
C ASP A 223 18.89 24.81 17.06
N ARG A 224 19.88 25.37 17.77
CA ARG A 224 20.55 24.64 18.86
C ARG A 224 19.63 24.33 20.02
N ALA A 225 18.76 25.29 20.42
CA ALA A 225 17.80 25.08 21.49
C ALA A 225 16.82 23.93 21.18
N LEU A 226 16.36 23.81 19.93
CA LEU A 226 15.52 22.70 19.47
C LEU A 226 16.25 21.35 19.54
N ALA A 227 17.53 21.31 19.16
CA ALA A 227 18.34 20.10 19.28
C ALA A 227 18.59 19.70 20.76
N GLU A 228 18.86 20.68 21.63
CA GLU A 228 19.04 20.46 23.07
C GLU A 228 17.73 20.03 23.75
N GLU A 229 16.60 20.64 23.37
CA GLU A 229 15.26 20.23 23.84
C GLU A 229 14.99 18.77 23.48
N LEU A 230 15.25 18.38 22.22
CA LEU A 230 15.10 16.99 21.79
C LEU A 230 15.99 16.05 22.60
N ALA A 231 17.26 16.40 22.80
CA ALA A 231 18.20 15.60 23.59
C ALA A 231 17.76 15.43 25.05
N GLY A 232 17.09 16.46 25.62
CA GLY A 232 16.57 16.47 27.00
C GLY A 232 15.16 15.87 27.13
N SER A 233 14.48 15.53 26.05
CA SER A 233 13.09 15.04 26.11
C SER A 233 13.00 13.63 26.68
N ASP A 234 12.44 13.49 27.86
CA ASP A 234 12.25 12.19 28.53
C ASP A 234 11.31 11.28 27.72
N LYS A 235 10.29 11.86 27.08
CA LYS A 235 9.36 11.12 26.20
C LYS A 235 10.08 10.53 25.01
N ASP A 236 10.82 11.35 24.24
CA ASP A 236 11.51 10.90 23.02
C ASP A 236 12.60 9.86 23.37
N ARG A 237 13.28 10.02 24.52
CA ARG A 237 14.25 9.04 25.04
C ARG A 237 13.58 7.72 25.41
N ALA A 238 12.42 7.75 26.07
CA ALA A 238 11.69 6.54 26.45
C ALA A 238 11.20 5.77 25.21
N GLU A 239 10.66 6.46 24.20
CA GLU A 239 10.27 5.84 22.94
C GLU A 239 11.47 5.26 22.18
N ASN A 240 12.59 5.99 22.14
CA ASN A 240 13.82 5.52 21.51
C ASN A 240 14.35 4.27 22.22
N LEU A 241 14.40 4.27 23.56
CA LEU A 241 14.86 3.12 24.35
C LEU A 241 14.05 1.85 24.08
N MET A 242 12.72 1.99 23.98
CA MET A 242 11.83 0.86 23.68
C MET A 242 12.16 0.22 22.33
N ILE A 243 12.39 1.02 21.30
CA ILE A 243 12.76 0.49 19.97
C ILE A 243 14.18 -0.07 19.97
N VAL A 244 15.11 0.52 20.70
CA VAL A 244 16.47 -0.01 20.88
C VAL A 244 16.43 -1.39 21.54
N ASP A 245 15.64 -1.59 22.58
CA ASP A 245 15.50 -2.90 23.23
C ASP A 245 14.87 -3.94 22.30
N LEU A 246 13.89 -3.53 21.49
CA LEU A 246 13.32 -4.39 20.45
C LEU A 246 14.38 -4.81 19.42
N MET A 247 15.18 -3.86 18.92
CA MET A 247 16.27 -4.14 17.97
C MET A 247 17.37 -5.01 18.59
N ARG A 248 17.71 -4.81 19.86
CA ARG A 248 18.66 -5.68 20.58
C ARG A 248 18.13 -7.12 20.66
N ASN A 249 16.86 -7.28 21.01
CA ASN A 249 16.22 -8.59 21.06
C ASN A 249 16.25 -9.28 19.69
N ASP A 250 15.88 -8.56 18.63
CA ASP A 250 15.86 -9.09 17.27
C ASP A 250 17.27 -9.52 16.81
N LEU A 251 18.26 -8.64 16.95
CA LEU A 251 19.66 -8.96 16.59
C LEU A 251 20.22 -10.11 17.41
N SER A 252 19.84 -10.27 18.68
CA SER A 252 20.32 -11.36 19.54
C SER A 252 19.95 -12.75 19.02
N ARG A 253 18.91 -12.87 18.17
CA ARG A 253 18.47 -14.15 17.57
C ARG A 253 19.50 -14.74 16.59
N VAL A 254 20.40 -13.92 16.03
CA VAL A 254 21.39 -14.32 15.03
C VAL A 254 22.82 -13.88 15.37
N ALA A 255 23.01 -13.15 16.45
CA ALA A 255 24.30 -12.64 16.87
C ALA A 255 25.08 -13.64 17.74
N GLU A 256 26.39 -13.50 17.77
CA GLU A 256 27.23 -14.12 18.81
C GLU A 256 26.78 -13.67 20.21
N ALA A 257 26.72 -14.60 21.14
CA ALA A 257 26.33 -14.28 22.51
C ALA A 257 27.21 -13.18 23.11
N GLY A 258 26.58 -12.13 23.66
CA GLY A 258 27.26 -10.98 24.26
C GLY A 258 27.82 -9.95 23.26
N SER A 259 27.63 -10.12 21.94
CA SER A 259 28.13 -9.19 20.93
C SER A 259 27.21 -7.99 20.67
N VAL A 260 25.93 -8.08 21.06
CA VAL A 260 24.95 -6.99 20.85
C VAL A 260 25.27 -5.84 21.80
N ARG A 261 25.54 -4.67 21.23
CA ARG A 261 25.89 -3.46 21.98
C ARG A 261 25.17 -2.23 21.45
N VAL A 262 24.92 -1.29 22.33
CA VAL A 262 24.34 0.03 21.99
C VAL A 262 25.49 1.04 21.97
N GLU A 263 25.61 1.76 20.88
CA GLU A 263 26.60 2.83 20.69
C GLU A 263 25.86 4.15 20.54
N ALA A 264 26.39 5.23 21.13
CA ALA A 264 25.84 6.57 21.05
C ALA A 264 24.32 6.62 21.30
N PRO A 265 23.80 6.17 22.47
CA PRO A 265 22.38 6.22 22.77
C PRO A 265 21.89 7.65 22.79
N PHE A 266 20.70 7.87 22.23
CA PHE A 266 20.00 9.17 22.21
C PHE A 266 20.81 10.31 21.55
N ALA A 267 21.67 10.01 20.60
CA ALA A 267 22.39 11.03 19.85
C ALA A 267 21.41 11.84 18.99
N VAL A 268 21.52 13.17 19.02
CA VAL A 268 20.76 14.03 18.11
C VAL A 268 21.61 14.30 16.88
N GLU A 269 21.12 13.90 15.73
CA GLU A 269 21.71 14.19 14.43
C GLU A 269 20.88 15.29 13.74
N SER A 270 21.58 16.29 13.21
CA SER A 270 20.98 17.38 12.47
C SER A 270 20.97 17.06 10.98
N TYR A 271 19.77 16.96 10.42
CA TYR A 271 19.54 16.83 8.99
C TYR A 271 19.10 18.19 8.41
N PRO A 272 19.08 18.36 7.09
CA PRO A 272 18.77 19.66 6.50
C PRO A 272 17.41 20.25 6.92
N THR A 273 16.42 19.40 7.20
CA THR A 273 15.05 19.82 7.53
C THR A 273 14.64 19.53 8.97
N VAL A 274 15.37 18.68 9.69
CA VAL A 274 15.00 18.23 11.02
C VAL A 274 16.22 17.89 11.87
N HIS A 275 16.08 18.00 13.21
CA HIS A 275 16.88 17.28 14.19
C HIS A 275 16.21 15.96 14.51
N GLN A 276 16.98 14.87 14.56
CA GLN A 276 16.47 13.52 14.77
C GLN A 276 17.24 12.84 15.90
N MET A 277 16.53 12.27 16.87
CA MET A 277 17.16 11.43 17.88
C MET A 277 17.39 10.03 17.31
N VAL A 278 18.63 9.56 17.39
CA VAL A 278 19.05 8.27 16.84
C VAL A 278 19.84 7.48 17.89
N THR A 279 19.79 6.16 17.79
CA THR A 279 20.65 5.27 18.57
C THR A 279 21.24 4.21 17.64
N THR A 280 22.51 3.92 17.76
CA THR A 280 23.15 2.87 16.97
C THR A 280 23.21 1.58 17.78
N VAL A 281 22.70 0.49 17.20
CA VAL A 281 22.81 -0.86 17.74
C VAL A 281 23.71 -1.68 16.81
N ARG A 282 24.73 -2.31 17.36
CA ARG A 282 25.63 -3.20 16.63
C ARG A 282 25.59 -4.61 17.20
N ALA A 283 25.83 -5.56 16.34
CA ALA A 283 25.94 -6.96 16.69
C ALA A 283 26.91 -7.67 15.75
N ARG A 284 27.61 -8.67 16.25
CA ARG A 284 28.41 -9.55 15.40
C ARG A 284 27.61 -10.83 15.13
N LEU A 285 27.39 -11.14 13.85
CA LEU A 285 26.66 -12.36 13.47
C LEU A 285 27.38 -13.61 13.97
N ALA A 286 26.64 -14.59 14.41
CA ALA A 286 27.17 -15.91 14.73
C ALA A 286 27.81 -16.56 13.49
N GLU A 287 28.78 -17.44 13.71
CA GLU A 287 29.47 -18.12 12.61
C GLU A 287 28.49 -18.90 11.73
N GLY A 288 28.67 -18.83 10.41
CA GLY A 288 27.81 -19.48 9.43
C GLY A 288 26.49 -18.79 9.16
N ARG A 289 26.21 -17.64 9.78
CA ARG A 289 24.99 -16.83 9.47
C ARG A 289 25.24 -15.90 8.30
N SER A 290 24.27 -15.84 7.38
CA SER A 290 24.29 -14.98 6.20
C SER A 290 23.49 -13.68 6.41
N ALA A 291 23.58 -12.75 5.44
CA ALA A 291 22.72 -11.57 5.39
C ALA A 291 21.23 -11.93 5.30
N CYS A 292 20.88 -13.02 4.59
CA CYS A 292 19.51 -13.51 4.54
C CYS A 292 19.03 -14.02 5.90
N ASP A 293 19.88 -14.70 6.68
CA ASP A 293 19.53 -15.09 8.05
C ASP A 293 19.32 -13.88 8.95
N LEU A 294 20.13 -12.83 8.78
CA LEU A 294 19.96 -11.57 9.51
C LEU A 294 18.62 -10.96 9.17
N VAL A 295 18.30 -10.77 7.89
CA VAL A 295 17.01 -10.18 7.47
C VAL A 295 15.85 -11.01 8.01
N ARG A 296 15.85 -12.34 7.83
CA ARG A 296 14.79 -13.23 8.35
C ARG A 296 14.54 -13.07 9.85
N ALA A 297 15.62 -12.88 10.63
CA ALA A 297 15.49 -12.81 12.09
C ALA A 297 14.92 -11.49 12.60
N ILE A 298 15.21 -10.37 11.90
CA ILE A 298 14.87 -9.03 12.38
C ILE A 298 13.69 -8.39 11.64
N PHE A 299 13.30 -8.94 10.48
CA PHE A 299 12.24 -8.39 9.63
C PHE A 299 10.82 -8.71 10.17
N PRO A 300 9.84 -7.79 10.05
CA PRO A 300 9.98 -6.39 9.66
C PRO A 300 10.66 -5.55 10.75
N CYS A 301 11.08 -4.33 10.39
CA CYS A 301 11.75 -3.42 11.34
C CYS A 301 10.86 -3.11 12.54
N GLY A 302 11.48 -3.06 13.73
CA GLY A 302 10.78 -2.76 14.98
C GLY A 302 10.13 -1.37 14.99
N SER A 303 10.76 -0.37 14.35
CA SER A 303 10.29 1.02 14.34
C SER A 303 8.95 1.22 13.66
N ILE A 304 8.58 0.30 12.74
CA ILE A 304 7.33 0.37 11.96
C ILE A 304 6.32 -0.73 12.32
N THR A 305 6.58 -1.51 13.34
CA THR A 305 5.68 -2.54 13.90
C THR A 305 5.13 -2.10 15.25
N GLY A 306 5.76 -2.48 16.32
CA GLY A 306 5.40 -2.14 17.70
C GLY A 306 6.10 -3.05 18.70
N ALA A 307 5.80 -2.87 19.96
CA ALA A 307 6.43 -3.60 21.05
C ALA A 307 5.38 -4.15 22.04
N PRO A 308 5.41 -5.44 22.39
CA PRO A 308 6.18 -6.54 21.81
C PRO A 308 5.81 -6.82 20.34
N LYS A 309 6.81 -7.09 19.47
CA LYS A 309 6.65 -7.14 18.01
C LYS A 309 5.52 -8.06 17.53
N ILE A 310 5.53 -9.32 17.92
CA ILE A 310 4.56 -10.33 17.43
C ILE A 310 3.14 -9.90 17.81
N ARG A 311 2.90 -9.53 19.06
CA ARG A 311 1.59 -9.08 19.52
C ARG A 311 1.11 -7.81 18.82
N ALA A 312 1.99 -6.85 18.63
CA ALA A 312 1.68 -5.64 17.85
C ALA A 312 1.33 -5.97 16.40
N MET A 313 2.03 -6.92 15.76
CA MET A 313 1.73 -7.35 14.39
C MET A 313 0.38 -8.09 14.29
N GLU A 314 -0.02 -8.86 15.29
CA GLU A 314 -1.36 -9.46 15.37
C GLU A 314 -2.45 -8.38 15.39
N LEU A 315 -2.31 -7.40 16.29
CA LEU A 315 -3.27 -6.29 16.42
C LEU A 315 -3.30 -5.40 15.17
N ILE A 316 -2.14 -5.11 14.58
CA ILE A 316 -2.07 -4.39 13.30
C ILE A 316 -2.83 -5.16 12.20
N ALA A 317 -2.69 -6.48 12.14
CA ALA A 317 -3.43 -7.31 11.18
C ALA A 317 -4.94 -7.30 11.44
N GLU A 318 -5.37 -7.13 12.67
CA GLU A 318 -6.78 -7.00 13.05
C GLU A 318 -7.37 -5.66 12.60
N VAL A 319 -6.65 -4.54 12.81
CA VAL A 319 -7.21 -3.18 12.63
C VAL A 319 -6.87 -2.51 11.30
N VAL A 320 -5.75 -2.87 10.67
CA VAL A 320 -5.34 -2.31 9.38
C VAL A 320 -5.97 -3.13 8.25
N ARG A 321 -6.92 -2.53 7.55
CA ARG A 321 -7.66 -3.17 6.46
C ARG A 321 -6.77 -3.53 5.28
N ASP A 322 -5.92 -2.59 4.87
CA ASP A 322 -5.16 -2.68 3.63
C ASP A 322 -3.79 -3.32 3.86
N ALA A 323 -3.33 -4.14 2.92
CA ALA A 323 -1.95 -4.61 2.94
C ALA A 323 -0.99 -3.42 2.76
N ARG A 324 0.10 -3.43 3.51
CA ARG A 324 1.14 -2.39 3.43
C ARG A 324 2.00 -2.54 2.18
N GLY A 325 2.18 -3.77 1.69
CA GLY A 325 3.05 -4.08 0.57
C GLY A 325 4.49 -3.67 0.82
N ALA A 326 5.12 -3.02 -0.15
CA ALA A 326 6.48 -2.52 0.00
C ALA A 326 6.63 -1.46 1.11
N TYR A 327 5.59 -0.68 1.39
CA TYR A 327 5.58 0.25 2.52
C TYR A 327 5.74 -0.50 3.85
N CYS A 328 6.59 -0.01 4.74
CA CYS A 328 7.02 -0.71 5.96
C CYS A 328 7.76 -2.04 5.72
N GLY A 329 8.11 -2.34 4.48
CA GLY A 329 9.04 -3.39 4.11
C GLY A 329 10.49 -2.90 4.14
N ALA A 330 11.33 -3.49 3.28
CA ALA A 330 12.72 -3.10 3.13
C ALA A 330 13.13 -3.12 1.66
N LEU A 331 13.91 -2.12 1.25
CA LEU A 331 14.56 -2.01 -0.04
C LEU A 331 16.07 -2.06 0.16
N GLY A 332 16.79 -2.84 -0.63
CA GLY A 332 18.21 -2.94 -0.42
C GLY A 332 18.93 -3.95 -1.30
N ARG A 333 20.13 -4.34 -0.85
CA ARG A 333 21.06 -5.21 -1.58
C ARG A 333 21.82 -6.15 -0.68
N ILE A 334 22.32 -7.24 -1.28
CA ILE A 334 23.33 -8.14 -0.71
C ILE A 334 24.41 -8.34 -1.77
N GLY A 335 25.66 -8.07 -1.42
CA GLY A 335 26.81 -8.21 -2.30
C GLY A 335 27.32 -9.65 -2.45
N PRO A 336 28.23 -9.88 -3.40
CA PRO A 336 28.85 -11.19 -3.61
C PRO A 336 29.66 -11.64 -2.39
N ASP A 337 30.23 -10.72 -1.62
CA ASP A 337 30.95 -10.94 -0.36
C ASP A 337 30.04 -11.18 0.86
N GLY A 338 28.72 -11.00 0.70
CA GLY A 338 27.75 -11.11 1.77
C GLY A 338 27.46 -9.81 2.51
N ASP A 339 28.16 -8.73 2.20
CA ASP A 339 27.85 -7.40 2.72
C ASP A 339 26.44 -6.98 2.26
N ALA A 340 25.68 -6.32 3.13
CA ALA A 340 24.30 -5.97 2.84
C ALA A 340 23.90 -4.60 3.40
N ALA A 341 22.93 -3.98 2.76
CA ALA A 341 22.29 -2.78 3.25
C ALA A 341 20.82 -2.74 2.83
N PHE A 342 19.93 -2.52 3.79
CA PHE A 342 18.50 -2.37 3.58
C PHE A 342 17.97 -1.15 4.32
N ASN A 343 17.08 -0.41 3.68
CA ASN A 343 16.33 0.67 4.31
C ASN A 343 15.05 0.14 4.96
N VAL A 344 14.41 0.96 5.78
CA VAL A 344 12.99 0.82 6.09
C VAL A 344 12.21 1.51 4.97
N ALA A 345 11.39 0.79 4.22
CA ALA A 345 10.68 1.35 3.07
C ALA A 345 9.49 2.22 3.51
N ILE A 346 9.78 3.35 4.18
CA ILE A 346 8.85 4.44 4.47
C ILE A 346 9.06 5.58 3.48
N ARG A 347 8.11 6.50 3.34
CA ARG A 347 8.10 7.53 2.29
C ARG A 347 8.33 6.92 0.91
N THR A 348 7.66 5.81 0.66
CA THR A 348 7.84 5.01 -0.56
C THR A 348 6.53 5.01 -1.34
N LEU A 349 6.58 5.56 -2.55
CA LEU A 349 5.49 5.53 -3.51
C LEU A 349 5.54 4.23 -4.30
N ARG A 350 4.41 3.56 -4.44
CA ARG A 350 4.20 2.49 -5.40
C ARG A 350 3.38 3.03 -6.56
N LEU A 351 3.87 2.80 -7.78
CA LEU A 351 3.19 3.25 -9.00
C LEU A 351 2.81 2.03 -9.85
N THR A 352 1.58 2.03 -10.35
CA THR A 352 1.12 1.02 -11.31
C THR A 352 1.59 1.35 -12.73
N PRO A 353 1.50 0.43 -13.70
CA PRO A 353 1.65 0.76 -15.12
C PRO A 353 0.74 1.91 -15.55
N ILE A 354 1.17 2.65 -16.57
CA ILE A 354 0.35 3.72 -17.16
C ILE A 354 -0.61 3.09 -18.18
N GLU A 355 -1.89 3.31 -17.94
CA GLU A 355 -2.98 3.01 -18.87
C GLU A 355 -3.69 4.31 -19.23
N ASN A 356 -4.02 4.51 -20.50
CA ASN A 356 -4.68 5.74 -20.97
C ASN A 356 -3.98 7.04 -20.49
N ALA A 357 -2.64 7.07 -20.57
CA ALA A 357 -1.77 8.16 -20.13
C ALA A 357 -1.80 8.49 -18.62
N GLN A 358 -2.36 7.62 -17.78
CA GLN A 358 -2.46 7.79 -16.34
C GLN A 358 -2.18 6.47 -15.61
N GLY A 359 -1.49 6.53 -14.48
CA GLY A 359 -1.30 5.40 -13.56
C GLY A 359 -1.80 5.75 -12.16
N SER A 360 -1.87 4.76 -11.29
CA SER A 360 -2.18 4.94 -9.88
C SER A 360 -0.91 5.08 -9.05
N ALA A 361 -0.92 5.99 -8.08
CA ALA A 361 0.13 6.17 -7.10
C ALA A 361 -0.42 5.90 -5.70
N VAL A 362 0.27 5.04 -4.93
CA VAL A 362 -0.08 4.72 -3.55
C VAL A 362 1.11 5.03 -2.65
N LEU A 363 0.85 5.79 -1.59
CA LEU A 363 1.81 6.15 -0.55
C LEU A 363 1.29 5.70 0.81
N GLY A 364 1.96 4.76 1.44
CA GLY A 364 1.66 4.40 2.83
C GLY A 364 2.08 5.51 3.80
N VAL A 365 1.23 5.79 4.79
CA VAL A 365 1.51 6.71 5.88
C VAL A 365 1.05 6.10 7.20
N GLY A 366 1.58 6.60 8.31
CA GLY A 366 1.18 6.14 9.64
C GLY A 366 1.95 6.80 10.76
N SER A 367 1.50 6.53 11.97
CA SER A 367 2.14 6.99 13.20
C SER A 367 2.17 5.88 14.27
N ALA A 368 3.04 6.04 15.23
CA ALA A 368 3.17 5.13 16.35
C ALA A 368 2.16 5.51 17.45
N ILE A 369 1.18 4.65 17.69
CA ILE A 369 0.20 4.84 18.74
C ILE A 369 0.80 4.37 20.08
N VAL A 370 0.84 5.25 21.04
CA VAL A 370 1.30 5.04 22.42
C VAL A 370 0.22 5.47 23.42
N ALA A 371 0.47 5.29 24.71
CA ALA A 371 -0.54 5.49 25.75
C ALA A 371 -1.15 6.90 25.81
N ASP A 372 -0.38 7.94 25.48
CA ASP A 372 -0.77 9.35 25.47
C ASP A 372 -1.15 9.88 24.09
N SER A 373 -1.23 9.02 23.06
CA SER A 373 -1.65 9.40 21.72
C SER A 373 -3.11 9.82 21.66
N GLU A 374 -3.40 10.82 20.81
CA GLU A 374 -4.76 11.28 20.50
C GLU A 374 -5.11 11.02 19.03
N PRO A 375 -6.28 10.46 18.70
CA PRO A 375 -6.56 9.91 17.39
C PRO A 375 -6.40 10.93 16.24
N MET A 376 -6.94 12.14 16.40
CA MET A 376 -6.89 13.14 15.32
C MET A 376 -5.52 13.83 15.21
N ASN A 377 -4.72 13.84 16.25
CA ASN A 377 -3.35 14.34 16.18
C ASN A 377 -2.47 13.34 15.41
N GLU A 378 -2.59 12.05 15.72
CA GLU A 378 -1.90 10.98 15.02
C GLU A 378 -2.32 10.89 13.53
N TRP A 379 -3.62 11.07 13.23
CA TRP A 379 -4.11 11.17 11.86
C TRP A 379 -3.44 12.31 11.09
N ARG A 380 -3.40 13.51 11.69
CA ARG A 380 -2.78 14.69 11.05
C ARG A 380 -1.29 14.49 10.84
N GLU A 381 -0.59 13.91 11.82
CA GLU A 381 0.82 13.57 11.72
C GLU A 381 1.08 12.57 10.58
N ALA A 382 0.28 11.49 10.49
CA ALA A 382 0.39 10.51 9.43
C ALA A 382 0.20 11.15 8.04
N VAL A 383 -0.84 11.99 7.86
CA VAL A 383 -1.09 12.72 6.60
C VAL A 383 0.05 13.70 6.29
N LEU A 384 0.58 14.39 7.32
CA LEU A 384 1.70 15.34 7.16
C LEU A 384 2.98 14.64 6.67
N LYS A 385 3.24 13.42 7.11
CA LYS A 385 4.37 12.60 6.63
C LYS A 385 4.31 12.31 5.13
N GLY A 386 3.13 12.34 4.51
CA GLY A 386 2.93 12.29 3.06
C GLY A 386 3.15 13.63 2.34
N GLY A 387 3.37 14.71 3.08
CA GLY A 387 3.42 16.08 2.55
C GLY A 387 4.57 16.36 1.56
N PHE A 388 5.65 15.57 1.61
CA PHE A 388 6.75 15.69 0.65
C PHE A 388 6.30 15.44 -0.80
N ALA A 389 5.34 14.54 -0.99
CA ALA A 389 4.77 14.22 -2.30
C ALA A 389 3.83 15.32 -2.84
N ARG A 390 3.32 16.21 -1.98
CA ARG A 390 2.44 17.33 -2.37
C ARG A 390 3.20 18.55 -2.86
N ARG A 391 4.44 18.76 -2.43
CA ARG A 391 5.23 19.97 -2.70
C ARG A 391 5.82 20.04 -4.11
N SER A 392 5.86 18.93 -4.82
CA SER A 392 6.50 18.82 -6.13
C SER A 392 5.54 18.94 -7.31
N SER A 393 4.25 19.20 -7.07
CA SER A 393 3.25 19.35 -8.13
C SER A 393 2.86 20.81 -8.29
N PRO A 394 3.37 21.53 -9.32
CA PRO A 394 2.98 22.91 -9.58
C PRO A 394 1.54 23.03 -10.10
N ASP A 395 0.99 21.97 -10.69
CA ASP A 395 -0.36 21.95 -11.25
C ASP A 395 -1.25 20.93 -10.51
N HIS A 396 -2.16 21.44 -9.67
CA HIS A 396 -3.31 20.67 -9.21
C HIS A 396 -4.25 20.42 -10.41
N LEU A 397 -3.96 19.40 -11.19
CA LEU A 397 -4.97 18.89 -12.13
C LEU A 397 -6.11 18.36 -11.28
N ALA A 398 -7.27 18.98 -11.37
CA ALA A 398 -8.51 18.42 -10.82
C ALA A 398 -8.64 16.98 -11.36
N PRO A 399 -9.06 16.00 -10.54
CA PRO A 399 -9.31 14.67 -11.04
C PRO A 399 -10.25 14.76 -12.23
N GLY A 400 -9.87 14.13 -13.33
CA GLY A 400 -10.67 14.10 -14.56
C GLY A 400 -11.84 13.12 -14.49
N PHE A 401 -12.37 12.87 -13.28
CA PHE A 401 -13.47 11.94 -13.04
C PHE A 401 -14.47 12.50 -12.03
N ASP A 402 -15.69 12.01 -12.10
CA ASP A 402 -16.77 12.25 -11.14
C ASP A 402 -17.07 11.00 -10.32
N LEU A 403 -17.64 11.17 -9.13
CA LEU A 403 -18.25 10.09 -8.37
C LEU A 403 -19.56 9.71 -9.02
N ILE A 404 -19.88 8.41 -9.05
CA ILE A 404 -21.06 7.92 -9.74
C ILE A 404 -21.80 6.88 -8.89
N GLU A 405 -23.13 6.99 -8.85
CA GLU A 405 -24.04 5.93 -8.40
C GLU A 405 -24.99 5.51 -9.51
N THR A 406 -25.40 4.25 -9.48
CA THR A 406 -26.37 3.70 -10.43
C THR A 406 -27.41 2.93 -9.63
N MET A 407 -28.64 3.38 -9.71
CA MET A 407 -29.74 2.95 -8.88
C MET A 407 -30.92 2.47 -9.74
N ARG A 408 -31.70 1.55 -9.23
CA ARG A 408 -32.98 1.15 -9.80
C ARG A 408 -34.09 1.97 -9.15
N PHE A 409 -34.92 2.56 -9.97
CA PHE A 409 -36.18 3.18 -9.57
C PHE A 409 -37.33 2.26 -9.96
N ASP A 410 -38.21 2.04 -9.01
CA ASP A 410 -39.50 1.37 -9.19
C ASP A 410 -40.63 2.35 -8.84
N PRO A 411 -41.72 2.46 -9.64
CA PRO A 411 -42.80 3.40 -9.38
C PRO A 411 -43.53 3.17 -8.04
N GLU A 412 -43.58 1.92 -7.54
CA GLU A 412 -44.28 1.58 -6.30
C GLU A 412 -43.33 1.62 -5.08
N GLU A 413 -42.08 1.16 -5.24
CA GLU A 413 -41.11 1.01 -4.15
C GLU A 413 -40.11 2.19 -4.04
N GLY A 414 -39.96 3.00 -5.10
CA GLY A 414 -39.03 4.10 -5.17
C GLY A 414 -37.61 3.64 -5.56
N ILE A 415 -36.57 4.30 -5.04
CA ILE A 415 -35.16 3.94 -5.30
C ILE A 415 -34.73 2.83 -4.34
N ALA A 416 -34.41 1.68 -4.90
CA ALA A 416 -33.86 0.56 -4.13
C ALA A 416 -32.52 0.92 -3.46
N LEU A 417 -32.38 0.61 -2.18
CA LEU A 417 -31.15 0.79 -1.39
C LEU A 417 -30.56 2.22 -1.41
N ILE A 418 -31.41 3.24 -1.51
CA ILE A 418 -30.99 4.65 -1.63
C ILE A 418 -29.99 5.07 -0.54
N GLU A 419 -30.21 4.63 0.70
CA GLU A 419 -29.33 5.00 1.83
C GLU A 419 -27.92 4.44 1.65
N GLY A 420 -27.81 3.20 1.20
CA GLY A 420 -26.52 2.56 0.91
C GLY A 420 -25.76 3.27 -0.22
N HIS A 421 -26.48 3.69 -1.27
CA HIS A 421 -25.91 4.46 -2.38
C HIS A 421 -25.37 5.81 -1.92
N LEU A 422 -26.16 6.56 -1.14
CA LEU A 422 -25.77 7.87 -0.62
C LEU A 422 -24.62 7.76 0.39
N GLU A 423 -24.61 6.73 1.22
CA GLU A 423 -23.52 6.52 2.18
C GLU A 423 -22.21 6.14 1.47
N ARG A 424 -22.25 5.24 0.47
CA ARG A 424 -21.05 4.91 -0.32
C ARG A 424 -20.51 6.13 -1.06
N MET A 425 -21.37 6.95 -1.68
CA MET A 425 -20.93 8.18 -2.35
C MET A 425 -20.33 9.18 -1.36
N LYS A 426 -20.94 9.34 -0.17
CA LYS A 426 -20.41 10.20 0.90
C LYS A 426 -19.04 9.71 1.38
N ALA A 427 -18.88 8.40 1.59
CA ALA A 427 -17.60 7.82 1.99
C ALA A 427 -16.53 8.03 0.90
N SER A 428 -16.89 7.83 -0.38
CA SER A 428 -16.00 8.10 -1.50
C SER A 428 -15.63 9.58 -1.63
N ALA A 429 -16.61 10.48 -1.45
CA ALA A 429 -16.38 11.92 -1.46
C ALA A 429 -15.39 12.34 -0.36
N ALA A 430 -15.58 11.83 0.86
CA ALA A 430 -14.68 12.10 1.98
C ALA A 430 -13.26 11.55 1.72
N ALA A 431 -13.16 10.35 1.14
CA ALA A 431 -11.87 9.72 0.84
C ALA A 431 -11.10 10.42 -0.29
N LEU A 432 -11.80 10.96 -1.29
CA LEU A 432 -11.22 11.53 -2.51
C LEU A 432 -11.23 13.06 -2.55
N GLY A 433 -11.65 13.72 -1.46
CA GLY A 433 -11.65 15.18 -1.32
C GLY A 433 -12.68 15.89 -2.20
N PHE A 434 -13.85 15.25 -2.41
CA PHE A 434 -15.01 15.85 -3.07
C PHE A 434 -15.91 16.53 -2.05
N ALA A 435 -16.48 17.67 -2.41
CA ALA A 435 -17.59 18.22 -1.66
C ALA A 435 -18.85 17.38 -1.97
N PHE A 436 -19.60 16.98 -0.94
CA PHE A 436 -20.83 16.22 -1.14
C PHE A 436 -21.87 16.53 -0.05
N ASP A 437 -23.03 17.03 -0.47
CA ASP A 437 -24.18 17.23 0.40
C ASP A 437 -25.19 16.10 0.19
N ARG A 438 -25.20 15.14 1.14
CA ARG A 438 -26.09 13.98 1.12
C ARG A 438 -27.57 14.37 1.12
N HIS A 439 -27.95 15.43 1.85
CA HIS A 439 -29.33 15.87 1.93
C HIS A 439 -29.80 16.51 0.62
N ALA A 440 -28.96 17.36 0.03
CA ALA A 440 -29.22 17.94 -1.29
C ALA A 440 -29.34 16.85 -2.37
N ALA A 441 -28.45 15.85 -2.36
CA ALA A 441 -28.49 14.71 -3.28
C ALA A 441 -29.80 13.92 -3.13
N ARG A 442 -30.18 13.57 -1.89
CA ARG A 442 -31.46 12.87 -1.60
C ARG A 442 -32.68 13.65 -2.11
N ASN A 443 -32.75 14.95 -1.80
CA ASN A 443 -33.86 15.79 -2.22
C ASN A 443 -33.99 15.86 -3.75
N ARG A 444 -32.89 15.95 -4.47
CA ARG A 444 -32.88 15.92 -5.95
C ARG A 444 -33.32 14.58 -6.51
N ILE A 445 -32.87 13.47 -5.91
CA ILE A 445 -33.32 12.12 -6.30
C ILE A 445 -34.84 11.99 -6.08
N HIS A 446 -35.34 12.41 -4.92
CA HIS A 446 -36.77 12.35 -4.64
C HIS A 446 -37.56 13.23 -5.63
N ALA A 447 -37.09 14.43 -5.94
CA ALA A 447 -37.76 15.28 -6.94
C ALA A 447 -37.85 14.59 -8.31
N LEU A 448 -36.75 13.95 -8.76
CA LEU A 448 -36.75 13.19 -10.01
C LEU A 448 -37.73 12.00 -9.97
N CYS A 449 -37.86 11.31 -8.83
CA CYS A 449 -38.76 10.17 -8.70
C CYS A 449 -40.23 10.55 -8.92
N PHE A 450 -40.66 11.78 -8.63
CA PHE A 450 -42.03 12.25 -8.92
C PHE A 450 -42.29 12.47 -10.42
N GLU A 451 -41.27 12.55 -11.23
CA GLU A 451 -41.36 12.72 -12.69
C GLU A 451 -41.31 11.39 -13.46
N LEU A 452 -40.94 10.29 -12.76
CA LEU A 452 -40.75 8.98 -13.38
C LEU A 452 -42.03 8.12 -13.22
N GLU A 453 -42.60 7.67 -14.33
CA GLU A 453 -43.83 6.84 -14.38
C GLU A 453 -43.54 5.35 -14.54
N ARG A 454 -42.30 4.96 -14.85
CA ARG A 454 -41.93 3.58 -15.14
C ARG A 454 -40.56 3.24 -14.51
N GLU A 455 -40.35 1.95 -14.39
CA GLU A 455 -39.07 1.42 -13.94
C GLU A 455 -37.90 2.02 -14.73
N SER A 456 -36.92 2.58 -14.04
CA SER A 456 -35.83 3.35 -14.66
C SER A 456 -34.49 3.14 -13.98
N ARG A 457 -33.44 3.24 -14.79
CA ARG A 457 -32.06 3.34 -14.31
C ARG A 457 -31.74 4.80 -13.99
N VAL A 458 -31.55 5.13 -12.73
CA VAL A 458 -31.15 6.46 -12.28
C VAL A 458 -29.64 6.48 -12.02
N ARG A 459 -28.93 7.42 -12.62
CA ARG A 459 -27.51 7.69 -12.35
C ARG A 459 -27.38 9.03 -11.63
N LEU A 460 -26.63 9.02 -10.54
CA LEU A 460 -26.21 10.20 -9.80
C LEU A 460 -24.72 10.42 -10.05
N LEU A 461 -24.36 11.57 -10.58
CA LEU A 461 -22.96 12.01 -10.74
C LEU A 461 -22.70 13.16 -9.77
N SER A 462 -21.54 13.15 -9.13
CA SER A 462 -21.07 14.25 -8.28
C SER A 462 -19.68 14.67 -8.69
N SER A 463 -19.54 15.93 -9.08
CA SER A 463 -18.23 16.51 -9.38
C SER A 463 -17.45 16.84 -8.11
N ARG A 464 -16.16 17.12 -8.23
CA ARG A 464 -15.32 17.50 -7.09
C ARG A 464 -15.82 18.71 -6.32
N SER A 465 -16.46 19.67 -7.00
CA SER A 465 -17.05 20.88 -6.39
C SER A 465 -18.34 20.63 -5.62
N GLY A 466 -18.90 19.41 -5.71
CA GLY A 466 -20.20 19.06 -5.13
C GLY A 466 -21.38 19.33 -6.06
N ALA A 467 -21.13 19.73 -7.31
CA ALA A 467 -22.21 19.83 -8.29
C ALA A 467 -22.74 18.42 -8.62
N ILE A 468 -24.06 18.29 -8.63
CA ILE A 468 -24.76 17.03 -8.81
C ILE A 468 -25.53 17.06 -10.13
N ALA A 469 -25.38 16.00 -10.93
CA ALA A 469 -26.21 15.71 -12.09
C ALA A 469 -26.98 14.38 -11.87
N LEU A 470 -28.23 14.34 -12.34
CA LEU A 470 -29.06 13.14 -12.35
C LEU A 470 -29.45 12.83 -13.78
N GLU A 471 -29.36 11.56 -14.14
CA GLU A 471 -29.79 11.01 -15.42
C GLU A 471 -30.79 9.88 -15.16
N ALA A 472 -31.92 9.90 -15.84
CA ALA A 472 -32.87 8.78 -15.85
C ALA A 472 -32.93 8.20 -17.27
N ASN A 473 -32.79 6.89 -17.35
CA ASN A 473 -32.81 6.14 -18.61
C ASN A 473 -33.64 4.86 -18.43
N ASP A 474 -34.06 4.27 -19.54
CA ASP A 474 -34.73 2.96 -19.50
C ASP A 474 -33.82 1.90 -18.85
N MET A 475 -34.47 0.92 -18.23
CA MET A 475 -33.73 -0.23 -17.69
C MET A 475 -33.00 -0.97 -18.82
N PRO A 476 -31.74 -1.36 -18.60
CA PRO A 476 -31.02 -2.13 -19.59
C PRO A 476 -31.69 -3.50 -19.79
N ALA A 477 -31.68 -4.01 -21.02
CA ALA A 477 -32.23 -5.32 -21.35
C ALA A 477 -31.76 -6.41 -20.38
N PRO A 478 -32.65 -7.33 -19.95
CA PRO A 478 -32.27 -8.47 -19.14
C PRO A 478 -31.16 -9.29 -19.82
N LEU A 479 -30.23 -9.80 -19.03
CA LEU A 479 -29.28 -10.81 -19.49
C LEU A 479 -29.97 -12.18 -19.43
N GLY A 480 -29.72 -13.04 -20.42
CA GLY A 480 -30.19 -14.42 -20.38
C GLY A 480 -29.54 -15.18 -19.21
N GLU A 481 -30.28 -16.02 -18.53
CA GLU A 481 -29.75 -16.85 -17.45
C GLU A 481 -29.67 -18.33 -17.88
N PRO A 482 -28.55 -19.03 -17.53
CA PRO A 482 -27.40 -18.52 -16.82
C PRO A 482 -26.57 -17.54 -17.65
N VAL A 483 -26.03 -16.49 -17.03
CA VAL A 483 -25.17 -15.51 -17.71
C VAL A 483 -23.81 -16.16 -17.98
N PRO A 484 -23.39 -16.29 -19.26
CA PRO A 484 -22.07 -16.81 -19.56
C PRO A 484 -21.00 -15.80 -19.17
N CYS A 485 -20.01 -16.23 -18.38
CA CYS A 485 -18.91 -15.41 -17.89
C CYS A 485 -17.57 -15.95 -18.36
N ILE A 486 -16.62 -15.07 -18.65
CA ILE A 486 -15.21 -15.45 -18.86
C ILE A 486 -14.35 -14.91 -17.75
N ALA A 487 -13.27 -15.62 -17.44
CA ALA A 487 -12.26 -15.16 -16.50
C ALA A 487 -11.18 -14.37 -17.21
N LEU A 488 -10.86 -13.17 -16.71
CA LEU A 488 -9.78 -12.32 -17.19
C LEU A 488 -8.86 -11.93 -16.03
N PRO A 489 -7.56 -11.75 -16.27
CA PRO A 489 -6.68 -11.19 -15.27
C PRO A 489 -7.19 -9.83 -14.79
N LEU A 490 -7.06 -9.54 -13.49
CA LEU A 490 -7.32 -8.20 -12.95
C LEU A 490 -6.33 -7.22 -13.59
N PRO A 491 -6.77 -6.24 -14.39
CA PRO A 491 -5.87 -5.44 -15.23
C PRO A 491 -5.19 -4.29 -14.46
N VAL A 492 -5.53 -4.13 -13.18
CA VAL A 492 -4.97 -3.11 -12.29
C VAL A 492 -4.46 -3.76 -11.01
N ASP A 493 -3.58 -3.05 -10.29
CA ASP A 493 -3.11 -3.53 -9.00
C ASP A 493 -4.27 -3.73 -8.01
N PRO A 494 -4.33 -4.82 -7.23
CA PRO A 494 -5.39 -5.04 -6.24
C PRO A 494 -5.52 -3.93 -5.19
N GLY A 495 -4.47 -3.13 -4.99
CA GLY A 495 -4.48 -1.94 -4.15
C GLY A 495 -5.01 -0.68 -4.83
N ASP A 496 -5.35 -0.72 -6.11
CA ASP A 496 -5.83 0.44 -6.87
C ASP A 496 -7.08 1.04 -6.21
N TRP A 497 -7.05 2.34 -5.98
CA TRP A 497 -8.16 3.07 -5.35
C TRP A 497 -9.46 2.99 -6.17
N ARG A 498 -9.38 2.86 -7.50
CA ARG A 498 -10.53 2.73 -8.41
C ARG A 498 -11.36 1.48 -8.14
N LEU A 499 -10.75 0.43 -7.58
CA LEU A 499 -11.46 -0.77 -7.13
C LEU A 499 -12.30 -0.55 -5.88
N ARG A 500 -12.09 0.54 -5.14
CA ARG A 500 -12.79 0.84 -3.88
C ARG A 500 -13.84 1.93 -4.00
N HIS A 501 -13.71 2.76 -5.05
CA HIS A 501 -14.57 3.91 -5.26
C HIS A 501 -15.24 3.86 -6.63
N LYS A 502 -16.55 4.01 -6.66
CA LYS A 502 -17.30 4.01 -7.91
C LYS A 502 -17.19 5.38 -8.57
N THR A 503 -16.38 5.47 -9.63
CA THR A 503 -16.11 6.72 -10.35
C THR A 503 -16.36 6.56 -11.84
N THR A 504 -16.29 7.67 -12.59
CA THR A 504 -16.31 7.63 -14.06
C THR A 504 -14.96 7.19 -14.66
N ASP A 505 -13.88 7.15 -13.86
CA ASP A 505 -12.58 6.57 -14.24
C ASP A 505 -12.64 5.05 -14.04
N ARG A 506 -13.21 4.35 -15.01
CA ARG A 506 -13.45 2.91 -14.98
C ARG A 506 -13.20 2.20 -16.33
N ALA A 507 -12.34 2.78 -17.16
CA ALA A 507 -12.07 2.27 -18.49
C ALA A 507 -11.66 0.79 -18.50
N PHE A 508 -10.86 0.36 -17.53
CA PHE A 508 -10.43 -1.04 -17.41
C PHE A 508 -11.59 -2.04 -17.20
N TYR A 509 -12.68 -1.64 -16.52
CA TYR A 509 -13.89 -2.47 -16.42
C TYR A 509 -14.64 -2.52 -17.76
N GLU A 510 -14.67 -1.40 -18.47
CA GLU A 510 -15.35 -1.30 -19.77
C GLU A 510 -14.60 -2.11 -20.83
N GLU A 511 -13.27 -2.09 -20.81
CA GLU A 511 -12.41 -2.91 -21.66
C GLU A 511 -12.59 -4.41 -21.35
N ALA A 512 -12.60 -4.81 -20.06
CA ALA A 512 -12.85 -6.19 -19.69
C ALA A 512 -14.22 -6.68 -20.16
N LEU A 513 -15.26 -5.85 -20.03
CA LEU A 513 -16.59 -6.17 -20.54
C LEU A 513 -16.63 -6.26 -22.07
N ALA A 514 -15.89 -5.41 -22.77
CA ALA A 514 -15.79 -5.48 -24.23
C ALA A 514 -15.19 -6.82 -24.69
N VAL A 515 -14.09 -7.24 -24.06
CA VAL A 515 -13.46 -8.55 -24.33
C VAL A 515 -14.43 -9.70 -24.04
N ALA A 516 -15.18 -9.64 -22.93
CA ALA A 516 -16.19 -10.66 -22.64
C ALA A 516 -17.27 -10.74 -23.73
N ARG A 517 -17.77 -9.60 -24.19
CA ARG A 517 -18.78 -9.53 -25.27
C ARG A 517 -18.27 -10.05 -26.59
N GLU A 518 -17.03 -9.75 -26.98
CA GLU A 518 -16.38 -10.29 -28.16
C GLU A 518 -16.26 -11.83 -28.08
N ALA A 519 -16.02 -12.37 -26.89
CA ALA A 519 -16.03 -13.80 -26.63
C ALA A 519 -17.45 -14.39 -26.50
N GLY A 520 -18.52 -13.60 -26.69
CA GLY A 520 -19.91 -14.03 -26.57
C GLY A 520 -20.33 -14.33 -25.13
N ALA A 521 -19.71 -13.66 -24.15
CA ALA A 521 -20.08 -13.70 -22.73
C ALA A 521 -20.82 -12.42 -22.33
N GLY A 522 -21.59 -12.51 -21.24
CA GLY A 522 -22.35 -11.38 -20.68
C GLY A 522 -21.58 -10.60 -19.62
N GLU A 523 -20.54 -11.21 -19.03
CA GLU A 523 -19.73 -10.61 -17.97
C GLU A 523 -18.28 -11.12 -18.00
N ALA A 524 -17.35 -10.28 -17.54
CA ALA A 524 -15.96 -10.66 -17.28
C ALA A 524 -15.72 -10.77 -15.76
N LEU A 525 -15.24 -11.90 -15.30
CA LEU A 525 -14.77 -12.08 -13.93
C LEU A 525 -13.29 -11.72 -13.82
N LEU A 526 -12.93 -10.86 -12.90
CA LEU A 526 -11.56 -10.39 -12.71
C LEU A 526 -10.83 -11.26 -11.69
N VAL A 527 -9.68 -11.82 -12.10
CA VAL A 527 -8.89 -12.77 -11.32
C VAL A 527 -7.53 -12.17 -11.03
N ARG A 528 -7.10 -12.24 -9.78
CA ARG A 528 -5.79 -11.80 -9.33
C ARG A 528 -4.69 -12.77 -9.73
N ASP A 529 -3.45 -12.31 -9.66
CA ASP A 529 -2.24 -13.12 -9.93
C ASP A 529 -2.11 -14.37 -9.03
N ASP A 530 -2.70 -14.33 -7.82
CA ASP A 530 -2.70 -15.44 -6.87
C ASP A 530 -3.89 -16.41 -7.06
N GLY A 531 -4.69 -16.20 -8.11
CA GLY A 531 -5.82 -17.06 -8.49
C GLY A 531 -7.13 -16.73 -7.77
N LEU A 532 -7.18 -15.71 -6.91
CA LEU A 532 -8.42 -15.29 -6.27
C LEU A 532 -9.30 -14.50 -7.24
N VAL A 533 -10.57 -14.86 -7.30
CA VAL A 533 -11.58 -14.11 -8.07
C VAL A 533 -12.04 -12.93 -7.22
N THR A 534 -12.09 -11.74 -7.81
CA THR A 534 -12.49 -10.52 -7.12
C THR A 534 -13.95 -10.17 -7.36
N GLU A 535 -14.29 -9.74 -8.55
CA GLU A 535 -15.62 -9.29 -8.95
C GLU A 535 -15.82 -9.41 -10.47
N GLY A 536 -17.02 -9.08 -10.95
CA GLY A 536 -17.28 -8.86 -12.36
C GLY A 536 -16.99 -7.41 -12.79
N SER A 537 -16.99 -7.15 -14.09
CA SER A 537 -16.75 -5.81 -14.64
C SER A 537 -17.83 -4.79 -14.22
N PHE A 538 -19.02 -5.24 -13.85
CA PHE A 538 -20.10 -4.40 -13.32
C PHE A 538 -20.93 -5.06 -12.20
N THR A 539 -20.54 -6.27 -11.75
CA THR A 539 -21.26 -7.06 -10.74
C THR A 539 -20.32 -7.51 -9.62
N ASN A 540 -20.90 -7.82 -8.44
CA ASN A 540 -20.21 -8.64 -7.45
C ASN A 540 -20.56 -10.13 -7.68
N LEU A 541 -19.72 -11.02 -7.15
CA LEU A 541 -19.76 -12.47 -7.30
C LEU A 541 -20.27 -13.13 -6.02
N TYR A 542 -21.04 -14.23 -6.17
CA TYR A 542 -21.55 -15.03 -5.06
C TYR A 542 -21.57 -16.52 -5.40
N VAL A 543 -21.16 -17.35 -4.46
CA VAL A 543 -21.28 -18.81 -4.52
C VAL A 543 -22.17 -19.27 -3.38
N GLU A 544 -23.20 -20.05 -3.67
CA GLU A 544 -24.08 -20.58 -2.64
C GLU A 544 -23.48 -21.87 -2.02
N ARG A 545 -23.33 -21.86 -0.70
CA ARG A 545 -22.94 -23.04 0.07
C ARG A 545 -23.79 -23.14 1.34
N ASP A 546 -24.42 -24.28 1.52
CA ASP A 546 -25.27 -24.57 2.71
C ASP A 546 -26.35 -23.48 2.98
N GLY A 547 -26.94 -22.95 1.91
CA GLY A 547 -27.97 -21.90 2.00
C GLY A 547 -27.46 -20.49 2.33
N THR A 548 -26.14 -20.29 2.35
CA THR A 548 -25.48 -19.00 2.56
C THR A 548 -24.69 -18.60 1.31
N LEU A 549 -24.77 -17.35 0.91
CA LEU A 549 -23.98 -16.80 -0.18
C LEU A 549 -22.57 -16.45 0.30
N LEU A 550 -21.56 -16.97 -0.35
CA LEU A 550 -20.15 -16.58 -0.17
C LEU A 550 -19.79 -15.55 -1.22
N THR A 551 -19.15 -14.45 -0.81
CA THR A 551 -18.71 -13.38 -1.71
C THR A 551 -17.28 -12.97 -1.38
N PRO A 552 -16.43 -12.64 -2.36
CA PRO A 552 -15.07 -12.21 -2.11
C PRO A 552 -14.99 -11.01 -1.18
N PRO A 553 -14.00 -10.96 -0.28
CA PRO A 553 -13.86 -9.86 0.68
C PRO A 553 -13.33 -8.59 -0.01
N ALA A 554 -13.85 -7.43 0.38
CA ALA A 554 -13.45 -6.15 -0.22
C ALA A 554 -11.94 -5.88 -0.13
N ARG A 555 -11.24 -6.46 0.85
CA ARG A 555 -9.78 -6.29 1.04
C ARG A 555 -8.93 -6.84 -0.10
N ILE A 556 -9.45 -7.78 -0.92
CA ILE A 556 -8.67 -8.36 -2.02
C ILE A 556 -8.69 -7.50 -3.30
N GLY A 557 -9.32 -6.32 -3.27
CA GLY A 557 -9.37 -5.39 -4.40
C GLY A 557 -10.61 -5.59 -5.27
N LEU A 558 -11.76 -5.13 -4.76
CA LEU A 558 -13.02 -5.08 -5.47
C LEU A 558 -13.87 -3.91 -4.98
N LEU A 559 -14.86 -3.51 -5.79
CA LEU A 559 -15.82 -2.49 -5.42
C LEU A 559 -16.81 -3.04 -4.38
N PRO A 560 -16.92 -2.44 -3.18
CA PRO A 560 -17.93 -2.83 -2.20
C PRO A 560 -19.33 -2.43 -2.69
N GLY A 561 -20.00 -3.35 -3.38
CA GLY A 561 -21.33 -3.12 -3.97
C GLY A 561 -22.39 -2.89 -2.91
N VAL A 562 -23.34 -1.98 -3.18
CA VAL A 562 -24.43 -1.65 -2.24
C VAL A 562 -25.35 -2.87 -1.99
N ALA A 563 -25.69 -3.62 -3.04
CA ALA A 563 -26.44 -4.87 -2.89
C ALA A 563 -25.66 -5.93 -2.11
N ARG A 564 -24.33 -6.01 -2.33
CA ARG A 564 -23.46 -6.90 -1.58
C ARG A 564 -23.44 -6.56 -0.10
N ALA A 565 -23.29 -5.28 0.24
CA ALA A 565 -23.33 -4.82 1.62
C ALA A 565 -24.66 -5.17 2.30
N ALA A 566 -25.78 -4.89 1.64
CA ALA A 566 -27.11 -5.24 2.16
C ALA A 566 -27.25 -6.75 2.43
N LEU A 567 -26.78 -7.62 1.53
CA LEU A 567 -26.83 -9.07 1.73
C LEU A 567 -25.98 -9.54 2.92
N ILE A 568 -24.82 -8.89 3.16
CA ILE A 568 -23.97 -9.18 4.31
C ILE A 568 -24.62 -8.70 5.61
N ASP A 569 -25.15 -7.49 5.63
CA ASP A 569 -25.82 -6.89 6.80
C ASP A 569 -27.06 -7.70 7.22
N ASP A 570 -27.81 -8.24 6.24
CA ASP A 570 -28.95 -9.12 6.45
C ASP A 570 -28.56 -10.56 6.87
N GLY A 571 -27.26 -10.89 6.92
CA GLY A 571 -26.78 -12.23 7.23
C GLY A 571 -27.02 -13.27 6.13
N ARG A 572 -27.42 -12.86 4.94
CA ARG A 572 -27.66 -13.70 3.76
C ARG A 572 -26.38 -14.02 2.99
N ALA A 573 -25.36 -13.18 3.15
CA ALA A 573 -24.05 -13.41 2.57
C ALA A 573 -22.95 -13.27 3.63
N ARG A 574 -21.82 -13.94 3.40
CA ARG A 574 -20.58 -13.75 4.19
C ARG A 574 -19.37 -13.69 3.27
N GLU A 575 -18.33 -13.02 3.72
CA GLU A 575 -17.08 -12.93 2.99
C GLU A 575 -16.29 -14.25 3.03
N ALA A 576 -15.79 -14.66 1.87
CA ALA A 576 -14.88 -15.80 1.71
C ALA A 576 -14.00 -15.60 0.47
N GLU A 577 -12.76 -16.03 0.53
CA GLU A 577 -11.87 -16.07 -0.63
C GLU A 577 -12.34 -17.18 -1.58
N LEU A 578 -12.49 -16.85 -2.85
CA LEU A 578 -13.00 -17.74 -3.89
C LEU A 578 -12.00 -17.79 -5.05
N THR A 579 -11.88 -18.98 -5.62
CA THR A 579 -11.09 -19.27 -6.83
C THR A 579 -12.00 -19.69 -7.98
N LEU A 580 -11.48 -19.83 -9.18
CA LEU A 580 -12.26 -20.33 -10.32
C LEU A 580 -12.82 -21.75 -10.10
N ALA A 581 -12.10 -22.59 -9.34
CA ALA A 581 -12.59 -23.94 -8.99
C ALA A 581 -13.86 -23.90 -8.14
N ASP A 582 -14.04 -22.87 -7.33
CA ASP A 582 -15.24 -22.69 -6.49
C ASP A 582 -16.48 -22.36 -7.34
N LEU A 583 -16.32 -21.95 -8.59
CA LEU A 583 -17.39 -21.54 -9.51
C LEU A 583 -17.90 -22.68 -10.41
N GLU A 584 -17.22 -23.82 -10.48
CA GLU A 584 -17.55 -24.93 -11.39
C GLU A 584 -18.95 -25.52 -11.15
N GLY A 585 -19.50 -25.36 -9.94
CA GLY A 585 -20.86 -25.80 -9.60
C GLY A 585 -21.99 -24.82 -9.96
N GLY A 586 -21.64 -23.71 -10.65
CA GLY A 586 -22.53 -22.58 -10.87
C GLY A 586 -22.45 -21.55 -9.73
N PHE A 587 -22.71 -20.31 -10.07
CA PHE A 587 -22.59 -19.18 -9.15
C PHE A 587 -23.60 -18.09 -9.49
N PHE A 588 -23.62 -17.02 -8.71
CA PHE A 588 -24.42 -15.84 -8.99
C PHE A 588 -23.53 -14.63 -9.17
N ILE A 589 -23.98 -13.72 -10.02
CA ILE A 589 -23.46 -12.37 -10.15
C ILE A 589 -24.58 -11.39 -9.87
N GLY A 590 -24.25 -10.18 -9.37
CA GLY A 590 -25.32 -9.23 -9.07
C GLY A 590 -24.86 -7.84 -8.68
N ASN A 591 -25.80 -6.90 -8.79
CA ASN A 591 -25.63 -5.52 -8.35
C ASN A 591 -26.99 -4.93 -7.94
N ALA A 592 -27.01 -3.68 -7.43
CA ALA A 592 -28.22 -3.02 -6.97
C ALA A 592 -29.21 -2.68 -8.10
N LEU A 593 -28.77 -2.68 -9.37
CA LEU A 593 -29.65 -2.40 -10.50
C LEU A 593 -30.40 -3.65 -11.00
N ARG A 594 -29.71 -4.81 -11.06
CA ARG A 594 -30.23 -6.03 -11.68
C ARG A 594 -30.61 -7.15 -10.71
N GLY A 595 -30.27 -7.00 -9.40
CA GLY A 595 -30.42 -8.08 -8.44
C GLY A 595 -29.39 -9.19 -8.66
N LEU A 596 -29.66 -10.38 -8.11
CA LEU A 596 -28.87 -11.60 -8.31
C LEU A 596 -29.29 -12.32 -9.58
N MET A 597 -28.34 -12.74 -10.41
CA MET A 597 -28.52 -13.49 -11.64
C MET A 597 -27.66 -14.76 -11.58
N ARG A 598 -28.20 -15.88 -12.04
CA ARG A 598 -27.42 -17.12 -12.19
C ARG A 598 -26.38 -16.95 -13.27
N ALA A 599 -25.19 -17.49 -13.06
CA ALA A 599 -24.06 -17.39 -13.97
C ALA A 599 -23.29 -18.72 -14.08
N GLU A 600 -22.57 -18.88 -15.18
CA GLU A 600 -21.71 -20.03 -15.44
C GLU A 600 -20.42 -19.59 -16.14
N LEU A 601 -19.33 -20.31 -15.92
CA LEU A 601 -18.08 -20.12 -16.68
C LEU A 601 -18.23 -20.72 -18.08
N LYS A 602 -17.76 -19.95 -19.07
CA LYS A 602 -17.76 -20.34 -20.48
C LYS A 602 -16.43 -20.98 -20.87
#